data_7a1405dbbaa740960fce814d600ba145
#
_entry.id   7a1405dbbaa740960fce814d600ba145
#
_cell.length_a   1.000
_cell.length_b   1.000
_cell.length_c   1.000
_cell.angle_alpha   90.00
_cell.angle_beta   90.00
_cell.angle_gamma   90.00
#
_symmetry.space_group_name_H-M   'P 1'
#
loop_
_entity.id
_entity.type
_entity.pdbx_description
1 polymer ?
#
loop_
_entity_poly.entity_id
_entity_poly.type
_entity_poly.pdbx_seq_one_letter_code
_entity_poly.pdbx_strand_id
1 'polypeptide(L)'
;MFYEDINVGDKRILAPVTVERDKMLAFANLYNPAPCHADEKFAAGTRNGDVTSPGIYTFALMFGQYAPQDFGFEQTIGGSDLSMNFVRPVFAGDVLHGEARVDEKFDRNPYNGGLWITIDIYNQNDELVLTARSSSVVLKKNTPASKDK
;
A
#
# COMPACT_ATOMS: atom_id res chain seq x y z
N MET A 1 5.61 -15.67 8.00
CA MET A 1 4.70 -16.55 8.80
C MET A 1 3.86 -17.37 7.84
N PHE A 2 3.57 -18.61 8.18
CA PHE A 2 2.61 -19.41 7.43
C PHE A 2 1.18 -18.95 7.72
N TYR A 3 0.26 -19.34 6.83
CA TYR A 3 -1.15 -18.96 6.93
C TYR A 3 -1.78 -19.27 8.31
N GLU A 4 -1.42 -20.40 8.92
CA GLU A 4 -1.95 -20.81 10.21
C GLU A 4 -1.52 -19.91 11.37
N ASP A 5 -0.35 -19.26 11.24
CA ASP A 5 0.24 -18.43 12.29
C ASP A 5 -0.30 -16.99 12.30
N ILE A 6 -1.02 -16.60 11.24
CA ILE A 6 -1.57 -15.25 11.06
C ILE A 6 -3.00 -15.23 11.61
N ASN A 7 -3.36 -14.18 12.34
CA ASN A 7 -4.68 -14.04 12.94
C ASN A 7 -5.43 -12.82 12.40
N VAL A 8 -6.74 -12.91 12.34
CA VAL A 8 -7.59 -11.72 12.12
C VAL A 8 -7.35 -10.74 13.25
N GLY A 9 -7.15 -9.48 12.91
CA GLY A 9 -6.79 -8.42 13.85
C GLY A 9 -5.29 -8.18 14.02
N ASP A 10 -4.43 -9.04 13.47
CA ASP A 10 -2.98 -8.77 13.44
C ASP A 10 -2.71 -7.47 12.70
N LYS A 11 -1.74 -6.68 13.22
CA LYS A 11 -1.41 -5.35 12.72
C LYS A 11 0.08 -5.18 12.43
N ARG A 12 0.37 -4.28 11.49
CA ARG A 12 1.72 -3.76 11.22
C ARG A 12 1.67 -2.25 11.17
N ILE A 13 2.55 -1.60 11.91
CA ILE A 13 2.71 -0.16 11.87
C ILE A 13 3.67 0.19 10.75
N LEU A 14 3.27 1.11 9.89
CA LEU A 14 4.07 1.60 8.78
C LEU A 14 4.85 2.83 9.22
N ALA A 15 6.17 2.76 9.10
CA ALA A 15 7.06 3.86 9.50
C ALA A 15 6.76 5.14 8.71
N PRO A 16 6.93 6.33 9.34
CA PRO A 16 6.73 7.60 8.65
C PRO A 16 7.65 7.77 7.45
N VAL A 17 7.09 8.30 6.36
CA VAL A 17 7.82 8.61 5.11
C VAL A 17 7.43 10.01 4.65
N THR A 18 8.42 10.85 4.35
CA THR A 18 8.19 12.16 3.76
C THR A 18 7.99 12.05 2.25
N VAL A 19 6.99 12.73 1.73
CA VAL A 19 6.75 12.83 0.29
C VAL A 19 7.74 13.82 -0.31
N GLU A 20 8.74 13.33 -1.01
CA GLU A 20 9.77 14.15 -1.65
C GLU A 20 9.28 14.61 -3.02
N ARG A 21 9.31 15.94 -3.26
CA ARG A 21 8.80 16.56 -4.50
C ARG A 21 9.43 15.96 -5.76
N ASP A 22 10.74 15.83 -5.79
CA ASP A 22 11.45 15.35 -6.99
C ASP A 22 11.06 13.93 -7.36
N LYS A 23 10.93 13.05 -6.37
CA LYS A 23 10.50 11.66 -6.57
C LYS A 23 9.05 11.57 -6.97
N MET A 24 8.20 12.37 -6.36
CA MET A 24 6.76 12.46 -6.68
C MET A 24 6.56 12.92 -8.13
N LEU A 25 7.24 13.99 -8.55
CA LEU A 25 7.17 14.50 -9.93
C LEU A 25 7.77 13.52 -10.94
N ALA A 26 8.87 12.85 -10.62
CA ALA A 26 9.45 11.81 -11.47
C ALA A 26 8.47 10.65 -11.71
N PHE A 27 7.80 10.18 -10.67
CA PHE A 27 6.76 9.17 -10.80
C PHE A 27 5.59 9.66 -11.66
N ALA A 28 5.11 10.88 -11.39
CA ALA A 28 4.00 11.46 -12.15
C ALA A 28 4.33 11.56 -13.65
N ASN A 29 5.52 12.05 -13.99
CA ASN A 29 5.93 12.19 -15.39
C ASN A 29 6.05 10.85 -16.12
N LEU A 30 6.39 9.78 -15.42
CA LEU A 30 6.51 8.43 -15.99
C LEU A 30 5.18 7.68 -16.08
N TYR A 31 4.33 7.78 -15.04
CA TYR A 31 3.21 6.88 -14.88
C TYR A 31 1.84 7.53 -14.77
N ASN A 32 1.78 8.83 -14.50
CA ASN A 32 0.53 9.60 -14.45
C ASN A 32 0.80 11.08 -14.77
N PRO A 33 1.07 11.42 -16.03
CA PRO A 33 1.43 12.77 -16.43
C PRO A 33 0.22 13.74 -16.54
N ALA A 34 -0.81 13.50 -15.75
CA ALA A 34 -1.93 14.43 -15.65
C ALA A 34 -1.43 15.80 -15.13
N PRO A 35 -1.90 16.93 -15.69
CA PRO A 35 -1.40 18.25 -15.32
C PRO A 35 -1.45 18.56 -13.82
N CYS A 36 -2.47 18.08 -13.11
CA CYS A 36 -2.58 18.27 -11.66
C CYS A 36 -1.49 17.55 -10.85
N HIS A 37 -0.78 16.59 -11.46
CA HIS A 37 0.31 15.84 -10.84
C HIS A 37 1.69 16.19 -11.39
N ALA A 38 1.76 16.62 -12.63
CA ALA A 38 3.02 16.74 -13.37
C ALA A 38 3.38 18.19 -13.79
N ASP A 39 2.43 19.11 -13.80
CA ASP A 39 2.63 20.50 -14.23
C ASP A 39 2.41 21.48 -13.08
N GLU A 40 3.53 21.94 -12.50
CA GLU A 40 3.50 22.85 -11.35
C GLU A 40 2.80 24.18 -11.65
N LYS A 41 2.98 24.71 -12.88
CA LYS A 41 2.33 25.96 -13.29
C LYS A 41 0.82 25.80 -13.43
N PHE A 42 0.38 24.72 -14.05
CA PHE A 42 -1.04 24.38 -14.13
C PHE A 42 -1.63 24.16 -12.74
N ALA A 43 -0.97 23.36 -11.91
CA ALA A 43 -1.45 22.99 -10.59
C ALA A 43 -1.57 24.20 -9.64
N ALA A 44 -0.69 25.20 -9.76
CA ALA A 44 -0.77 26.44 -8.99
C ALA A 44 -2.08 27.22 -9.22
N GLY A 45 -2.72 27.07 -10.36
CA GLY A 45 -4.00 27.66 -10.70
C GLY A 45 -5.22 26.84 -10.32
N THR A 46 -5.03 25.64 -9.79
CA THR A 46 -6.12 24.74 -9.37
C THR A 46 -6.56 25.02 -7.92
N ARG A 47 -7.69 24.42 -7.53
CA ARG A 47 -8.19 24.47 -6.15
C ARG A 47 -7.16 24.01 -5.12
N ASN A 48 -6.29 23.05 -5.47
CA ASN A 48 -5.25 22.54 -4.57
C ASN A 48 -4.04 23.49 -4.46
N GLY A 49 -3.84 24.38 -5.42
CA GLY A 49 -2.77 25.40 -5.41
C GLY A 49 -1.35 24.86 -5.63
N ASP A 50 -1.18 23.57 -5.77
CA ASP A 50 0.10 22.89 -6.02
C ASP A 50 -0.16 21.52 -6.64
N VAL A 51 0.89 20.89 -7.17
CA VAL A 51 0.85 19.49 -7.61
C VAL A 51 0.53 18.56 -6.45
N THR A 52 -0.32 17.59 -6.72
CA THR A 52 -0.64 16.55 -5.75
C THR A 52 0.03 15.23 -6.13
N SER A 53 0.33 14.42 -5.13
CA SER A 53 0.82 13.06 -5.34
C SER A 53 -0.22 12.24 -6.11
N PRO A 54 0.15 11.55 -7.20
CA PRO A 54 -0.71 10.52 -7.74
C PRO A 54 -1.09 9.51 -6.63
N GLY A 55 -2.37 9.15 -6.54
CA GLY A 55 -2.82 8.22 -5.49
C GLY A 55 -2.05 6.90 -5.49
N ILE A 56 -1.72 6.40 -6.69
CA ILE A 56 -0.89 5.19 -6.85
C ILE A 56 0.51 5.39 -6.27
N TYR A 57 1.12 6.59 -6.42
CA TYR A 57 2.42 6.89 -5.82
C TYR A 57 2.34 6.91 -4.29
N THR A 58 1.31 7.57 -3.73
CA THR A 58 1.06 7.58 -2.29
C THR A 58 0.96 6.16 -1.73
N PHE A 59 0.19 5.30 -2.41
CA PHE A 59 0.09 3.89 -2.05
C PHE A 59 1.44 3.17 -2.14
N ALA A 60 2.14 3.28 -3.29
CA ALA A 60 3.43 2.60 -3.50
C ALA A 60 4.48 3.02 -2.48
N LEU A 61 4.54 4.30 -2.13
CA LEU A 61 5.46 4.84 -1.13
C LEU A 61 5.26 4.18 0.24
N MET A 62 4.01 4.01 0.66
CA MET A 62 3.67 3.40 1.94
C MET A 62 3.65 1.87 1.88
N PHE A 63 3.33 1.30 0.74
CA PHE A 63 3.45 -0.14 0.53
C PHE A 63 4.91 -0.61 0.65
N GLY A 64 5.88 0.25 0.30
CA GLY A 64 7.30 0.03 0.55
C GLY A 64 7.66 -0.13 2.03
N GLN A 65 6.84 0.42 2.94
CA GLN A 65 7.00 0.22 4.39
C GLN A 65 6.30 -1.06 4.88
N TYR A 66 5.25 -1.48 4.18
CA TYR A 66 4.52 -2.71 4.50
C TYR A 66 5.23 -3.98 4.01
N ALA A 67 5.68 -3.98 2.77
CA ALA A 67 6.20 -5.18 2.10
C ALA A 67 7.31 -5.91 2.88
N PRO A 68 8.29 -5.23 3.52
CA PRO A 68 9.32 -5.91 4.31
C PRO A 68 8.79 -6.58 5.60
N GLN A 69 7.60 -6.25 6.02
CA GLN A 69 6.93 -6.78 7.21
C GLN A 69 5.56 -7.39 6.90
N ASP A 70 5.31 -7.73 5.63
CA ASP A 70 4.10 -8.42 5.20
C ASP A 70 3.79 -9.60 6.12
N PHE A 71 2.52 -9.85 6.38
CA PHE A 71 2.10 -10.90 7.32
C PHE A 71 2.61 -12.29 6.93
N GLY A 72 2.59 -12.63 5.67
CA GLY A 72 3.17 -13.86 5.16
C GLY A 72 4.66 -13.76 4.87
N PHE A 73 5.12 -12.60 4.44
CA PHE A 73 6.48 -12.28 3.98
C PHE A 73 7.00 -13.33 2.98
N GLU A 74 7.99 -14.13 3.36
CA GLU A 74 8.54 -15.20 2.49
C GLU A 74 7.51 -16.26 2.09
N GLN A 75 6.41 -16.38 2.81
CA GLN A 75 5.32 -17.31 2.51
C GLN A 75 4.21 -16.68 1.66
N THR A 76 4.26 -15.39 1.41
CA THR A 76 3.34 -14.71 0.49
C THR A 76 3.74 -15.01 -0.94
N ILE A 77 2.85 -15.64 -1.70
CA ILE A 77 3.09 -16.07 -3.08
C ILE A 77 2.37 -15.24 -4.14
N GLY A 78 1.56 -14.29 -3.71
CA GLY A 78 0.86 -13.37 -4.61
C GLY A 78 -0.33 -12.69 -3.96
N GLY A 79 -0.99 -11.86 -4.75
CA GLY A 79 -2.25 -11.23 -4.41
C GLY A 79 -3.20 -11.33 -5.60
N SER A 80 -4.51 -11.25 -5.35
CA SER A 80 -5.51 -11.34 -6.41
C SER A 80 -6.30 -10.04 -6.59
N ASP A 81 -6.38 -9.23 -5.57
CA ASP A 81 -7.22 -8.03 -5.58
C ASP A 81 -6.52 -6.87 -4.90
N LEU A 82 -6.77 -5.69 -5.45
CA LEU A 82 -6.34 -4.42 -4.85
C LEU A 82 -7.37 -3.35 -5.19
N SER A 83 -7.93 -2.73 -4.17
CA SER A 83 -8.77 -1.54 -4.32
C SER A 83 -8.26 -0.42 -3.44
N MET A 84 -8.45 0.82 -3.90
CA MET A 84 -8.00 2.02 -3.20
C MET A 84 -9.09 3.08 -3.21
N ASN A 85 -9.24 3.76 -2.07
CA ASN A 85 -10.04 4.97 -1.96
C ASN A 85 -9.11 6.14 -1.64
N PHE A 86 -9.11 7.16 -2.49
CA PHE A 86 -8.36 8.38 -2.32
C PHE A 86 -9.23 9.38 -1.55
N VAL A 87 -8.89 9.63 -0.29
CA VAL A 87 -9.76 10.39 0.63
C VAL A 87 -9.41 11.87 0.63
N ARG A 88 -8.10 12.19 0.62
CA ARG A 88 -7.60 13.57 0.65
C ARG A 88 -6.39 13.71 -0.28
N PRO A 89 -6.16 14.92 -0.86
CA PRO A 89 -4.94 15.17 -1.62
C PRO A 89 -3.70 15.06 -0.71
N VAL A 90 -2.62 14.55 -1.29
CA VAL A 90 -1.31 14.48 -0.66
C VAL A 90 -0.36 15.38 -1.43
N PHE A 91 0.44 16.16 -0.70
CA PHE A 91 1.37 17.14 -1.24
C PHE A 91 2.82 16.77 -0.94
N ALA A 92 3.74 17.29 -1.74
CA ALA A 92 5.15 17.24 -1.39
C ALA A 92 5.39 17.90 -0.02
N GLY A 93 6.21 17.28 0.81
CA GLY A 93 6.47 17.70 2.18
C GLY A 93 5.54 17.06 3.22
N ASP A 94 4.44 16.46 2.82
CA ASP A 94 3.63 15.67 3.75
C ASP A 94 4.44 14.51 4.33
N VAL A 95 4.21 14.19 5.59
CA VAL A 95 4.77 13.02 6.27
C VAL A 95 3.67 12.00 6.45
N LEU A 96 3.77 10.91 5.71
CA LEU A 96 2.79 9.83 5.72
C LEU A 96 3.19 8.76 6.72
N HIS A 97 2.21 8.24 7.44
CA HIS A 97 2.34 7.07 8.29
C HIS A 97 1.09 6.19 8.12
N GLY A 98 1.09 5.01 8.69
CA GLY A 98 -0.07 4.15 8.48
C GLY A 98 -0.06 2.87 9.28
N GLU A 99 -1.07 2.06 9.03
CA GLU A 99 -1.28 0.76 9.66
C GLU A 99 -1.82 -0.21 8.61
N ALA A 100 -1.28 -1.43 8.61
CA ALA A 100 -1.87 -2.58 7.91
C ALA A 100 -2.52 -3.52 8.92
N ARG A 101 -3.69 -4.06 8.57
CA ARG A 101 -4.48 -4.93 9.44
C ARG A 101 -5.04 -6.11 8.65
N VAL A 102 -5.00 -7.29 9.24
CA VAL A 102 -5.71 -8.46 8.71
C VAL A 102 -7.18 -8.38 9.10
N ASP A 103 -8.05 -8.24 8.11
CA ASP A 103 -9.50 -8.14 8.33
C ASP A 103 -10.17 -9.50 8.28
N GLU A 104 -9.69 -10.40 7.41
CA GLU A 104 -10.34 -11.67 7.15
C GLU A 104 -9.32 -12.71 6.67
N LYS A 105 -9.58 -13.97 7.02
CA LYS A 105 -8.87 -15.14 6.51
C LYS A 105 -9.85 -16.03 5.77
N PHE A 106 -9.44 -16.63 4.67
CA PHE A 106 -10.25 -17.61 3.95
C PHE A 106 -9.41 -18.75 3.40
N ASP A 107 -10.00 -19.91 3.40
CA ASP A 107 -9.36 -21.12 2.87
C ASP A 107 -9.43 -21.11 1.33
N ARG A 108 -8.36 -21.53 0.68
CA ARG A 108 -8.30 -21.65 -0.78
C ARG A 108 -8.17 -23.12 -1.23
N ASN A 109 -7.18 -23.80 -0.67
CA ASN A 109 -6.89 -25.19 -0.97
C ASN A 109 -5.99 -25.79 0.11
N PRO A 110 -5.62 -27.08 0.04
CA PRO A 110 -4.75 -27.72 1.05
C PRO A 110 -3.39 -27.05 1.26
N TYR A 111 -2.90 -26.25 0.31
CA TYR A 111 -1.53 -25.71 0.31
C TYR A 111 -1.44 -24.21 0.61
N ASN A 112 -2.51 -23.47 0.43
CA ASN A 112 -2.52 -22.04 0.70
C ASN A 112 -3.88 -21.52 1.15
N GLY A 113 -3.85 -20.39 1.84
CA GLY A 113 -5.03 -19.62 2.21
C GLY A 113 -4.91 -18.17 1.75
N GLY A 114 -5.98 -17.42 1.89
CA GLY A 114 -6.03 -16.01 1.56
C GLY A 114 -6.24 -15.13 2.78
N LEU A 115 -5.71 -13.93 2.71
CA LEU A 115 -5.93 -12.85 3.67
C LEU A 115 -6.58 -11.68 2.95
N TRP A 116 -7.55 -11.03 3.59
CA TRP A 116 -7.92 -9.66 3.28
C TRP A 116 -7.23 -8.72 4.25
N ILE A 117 -6.57 -7.71 3.69
CA ILE A 117 -5.76 -6.75 4.43
C ILE A 117 -6.24 -5.36 4.09
N THR A 118 -6.47 -4.53 5.10
CA THR A 118 -6.67 -3.09 4.94
C THR A 118 -5.40 -2.35 5.32
N ILE A 119 -5.01 -1.40 4.49
CA ILE A 119 -3.90 -0.47 4.73
C ILE A 119 -4.49 0.94 4.77
N ASP A 120 -4.43 1.56 5.94
CA ASP A 120 -4.85 2.95 6.15
C ASP A 120 -3.63 3.86 6.25
N ILE A 121 -3.62 4.92 5.44
CA ILE A 121 -2.52 5.89 5.33
C ILE A 121 -3.01 7.26 5.78
N TYR A 122 -2.25 7.88 6.66
CA TYR A 122 -2.53 9.18 7.27
C TYR A 122 -1.40 10.17 6.96
N ASN A 123 -1.74 11.46 6.96
CA ASN A 123 -0.74 12.53 6.90
C ASN A 123 -0.23 12.91 8.32
N GLN A 124 0.61 13.93 8.41
CA GLN A 124 1.19 14.44 9.66
C GLN A 124 0.15 14.99 10.66
N ASN A 125 -1.06 15.27 10.23
CA ASN A 125 -2.17 15.74 11.06
C ASN A 125 -3.11 14.61 11.48
N ASP A 126 -2.70 13.35 11.28
CA ASP A 126 -3.51 12.15 11.52
C ASP A 126 -4.82 12.11 10.71
N GLU A 127 -4.84 12.79 9.57
CA GLU A 127 -5.96 12.75 8.65
C GLU A 127 -5.78 11.59 7.67
N LEU A 128 -6.83 10.76 7.51
CA LEU A 128 -6.83 9.69 6.53
C LEU A 128 -6.73 10.27 5.11
N VAL A 129 -5.71 9.87 4.36
CA VAL A 129 -5.50 10.31 2.99
C VAL A 129 -5.81 9.21 1.97
N LEU A 130 -5.60 7.96 2.34
CA LEU A 130 -5.87 6.81 1.48
C LEU A 130 -6.20 5.59 2.34
N THR A 131 -7.16 4.80 1.90
CA THR A 131 -7.36 3.44 2.40
C THR A 131 -7.31 2.46 1.24
N ALA A 132 -6.59 1.36 1.42
CA ALA A 132 -6.48 0.30 0.44
C ALA A 132 -6.93 -1.02 1.04
N ARG A 133 -7.61 -1.84 0.23
CA ARG A 133 -7.94 -3.22 0.57
C ARG A 133 -7.29 -4.15 -0.43
N SER A 134 -6.51 -5.09 0.05
CA SER A 134 -5.77 -6.04 -0.78
C SER A 134 -5.99 -7.46 -0.30
N SER A 135 -5.93 -8.42 -1.22
CA SER A 135 -5.86 -9.83 -0.85
C SER A 135 -4.46 -10.38 -1.09
N SER A 136 -3.96 -11.15 -0.13
CA SER A 136 -2.70 -11.87 -0.22
C SER A 136 -2.94 -13.37 -0.15
N VAL A 137 -2.13 -14.12 -0.90
CA VAL A 137 -2.13 -15.59 -0.88
C VAL A 137 -0.90 -16.06 -0.14
N VAL A 138 -1.10 -16.82 0.94
CA VAL A 138 -0.04 -17.25 1.85
C VAL A 138 0.02 -18.77 1.94
N LEU A 139 1.22 -19.33 1.90
CA LEU A 139 1.45 -20.76 2.00
C LEU A 139 1.06 -21.31 3.38
N LYS A 140 0.55 -22.53 3.39
CA LYS A 140 0.29 -23.33 4.58
C LYS A 140 1.51 -24.18 4.95
N LYS A 141 1.61 -24.55 6.22
CA LYS A 141 2.70 -25.38 6.75
C LYS A 141 2.87 -26.72 6.03
N ASN A 142 1.77 -27.27 5.52
CA ASN A 142 1.78 -28.56 4.82
C ASN A 142 2.08 -28.45 3.32
N THR A 143 2.46 -27.28 2.83
CA THR A 143 2.82 -27.10 1.41
C THR A 143 4.09 -27.89 1.12
N PRO A 144 4.08 -28.84 0.16
CA PRO A 144 5.32 -29.51 -0.25
C PRO A 144 6.35 -28.49 -0.70
N ALA A 145 7.59 -28.68 -0.27
CA ALA A 145 8.69 -27.88 -0.78
C ALA A 145 8.70 -27.96 -2.31
N SER A 146 8.87 -26.81 -2.98
CA SER A 146 9.05 -26.79 -4.43
C SER A 146 10.20 -27.71 -4.76
N LYS A 147 9.94 -28.75 -5.53
CA LYS A 147 11.06 -29.52 -6.10
C LYS A 147 11.81 -28.55 -7.01
N ASP A 148 13.07 -28.34 -6.73
CA ASP A 148 13.96 -27.48 -7.50
C ASP A 148 13.73 -27.73 -9.00
N LYS A 149 13.45 -26.62 -9.71
CA LYS A 149 13.39 -26.62 -11.17
C LYS A 149 14.78 -26.50 -11.73
#